data_d0285e56e0341eb1de40b728b833d5d6
#
_entry.id   d0285e56e0341eb1de40b728b833d5d6
#
_cell.length_a   1.000
_cell.length_b   1.000
_cell.length_c   1.000
_cell.angle_alpha   90.00
_cell.angle_beta   90.00
_cell.angle_gamma   90.00
#
_symmetry.space_group_name_H-M   'P 1'
#
loop_
_entity.id
_entity.type
_entity.pdbx_description
1 polymer ?
#
loop_
_entity_poly.entity_id
_entity_poly.type
_entity_poly.pdbx_seq_one_letter_code
_entity_poly.pdbx_strand_id
1 'polypeptide(L)'
;MNRRTLLTGLASLPVLPLFSGFTLAADSPLSAQPPTRLAHPPSYWRDKVSAEAWKVLFEEATERPGSSPLDQFYEPGNYLCAACYLPLFRSEDKYDSGTGWPSFTQPIEGALGTKLDFRLLWPRTEYHCARCGGHQGHVFNDGPAPLGKRWCNNGVALRFVPADQPLPPLRG
;
A
#
# COMPACT_ATOMS: atom_id res chain seq x y z
N MET A 1 67.56 57.89 19.43
CA MET A 1 67.65 56.47 19.81
C MET A 1 66.29 55.85 19.49
N ASN A 2 66.16 55.18 18.34
CA ASN A 2 64.90 54.65 17.84
C ASN A 2 64.86 53.11 18.04
N ARG A 3 63.89 52.59 18.80
CA ARG A 3 63.66 51.19 18.89
C ARG A 3 62.49 50.82 17.95
N ARG A 4 62.78 50.08 16.90
CA ARG A 4 61.81 49.50 16.01
C ARG A 4 61.35 48.15 16.59
N THR A 5 60.07 48.03 16.94
CA THR A 5 59.44 46.81 17.33
C THR A 5 58.86 46.12 16.09
N LEU A 6 59.33 44.92 15.77
CA LEU A 6 58.78 44.05 14.74
C LEU A 6 57.61 43.28 15.31
N LEU A 7 56.43 43.51 14.75
CA LEU A 7 55.21 42.70 15.00
C LEU A 7 55.20 41.59 13.99
N THR A 8 55.40 40.35 14.46
CA THR A 8 55.15 39.11 13.70
C THR A 8 53.68 38.75 13.81
N GLY A 9 52.94 38.91 12.68
CA GLY A 9 51.56 38.47 12.62
C GLY A 9 51.47 36.96 12.36
N LEU A 10 50.86 36.24 13.29
CA LEU A 10 50.41 34.86 13.08
C LEU A 10 49.12 34.89 12.23
N ALA A 11 49.19 34.34 11.03
CA ALA A 11 48.02 34.09 10.22
C ALA A 11 47.31 32.80 10.69
N SER A 12 46.14 32.94 11.32
CA SER A 12 45.25 31.82 11.68
C SER A 12 44.44 31.46 10.42
N LEU A 13 44.62 30.23 9.91
CA LEU A 13 43.77 29.65 8.89
C LEU A 13 42.45 29.17 9.51
N PRO A 14 41.30 29.50 8.93
CA PRO A 14 40.04 28.94 9.42
C PRO A 14 39.88 27.47 8.98
N VAL A 15 39.72 26.58 9.96
CA VAL A 15 39.33 25.19 9.73
C VAL A 15 37.82 25.18 9.42
N LEU A 16 37.47 24.93 8.17
CA LEU A 16 36.07 24.66 7.80
C LEU A 16 35.66 23.25 8.30
N PRO A 17 34.56 23.11 9.03
CA PRO A 17 34.01 21.79 9.34
C PRO A 17 33.40 21.19 8.07
N LEU A 18 33.90 20.03 7.69
CA LEU A 18 33.26 19.16 6.69
C LEU A 18 31.95 18.62 7.30
N PHE A 19 30.83 19.26 7.00
CA PHE A 19 29.53 18.70 7.23
C PHE A 19 29.34 17.55 6.23
N SER A 20 29.57 16.31 6.66
CA SER A 20 29.08 15.12 5.97
C SER A 20 27.55 15.17 5.99
N GLY A 21 26.96 15.64 4.89
CA GLY A 21 25.53 15.61 4.69
C GLY A 21 25.05 14.15 4.63
N PHE A 22 24.46 13.68 5.72
CA PHE A 22 23.58 12.51 5.68
C PHE A 22 22.38 12.92 4.83
N THR A 23 22.39 12.54 3.55
CA THR A 23 21.18 12.53 2.73
C THR A 23 20.28 11.42 3.27
N LEU A 24 19.32 11.80 4.12
CA LEU A 24 18.14 10.98 4.35
C LEU A 24 17.49 10.79 2.98
N ALA A 25 17.51 9.55 2.48
CA ALA A 25 16.67 9.18 1.37
C ALA A 25 15.24 9.51 1.79
N ALA A 26 14.68 10.58 1.24
CA ALA A 26 13.29 10.90 1.42
C ALA A 26 12.50 9.72 0.86
N ASP A 27 11.69 9.09 1.73
CA ASP A 27 10.62 8.21 1.31
C ASP A 27 9.84 8.94 0.21
N SER A 28 10.00 8.48 -1.03
CA SER A 28 9.20 9.01 -2.13
C SER A 28 7.74 8.72 -1.80
N PRO A 29 6.87 9.74 -1.68
CA PRO A 29 5.46 9.48 -1.50
C PRO A 29 5.01 8.59 -2.65
N LEU A 30 4.39 7.42 -2.32
CA LEU A 30 3.75 6.55 -3.29
C LEU A 30 2.87 7.45 -4.17
N SER A 31 3.27 7.63 -5.43
CA SER A 31 2.76 8.64 -6.34
C SER A 31 1.23 8.66 -6.36
N ALA A 32 0.64 9.83 -6.17
CA ALA A 32 -0.80 10.10 -6.26
C ALA A 32 -1.37 9.99 -7.70
N GLN A 33 -0.60 9.49 -8.66
CA GLN A 33 -1.10 9.25 -10.01
C GLN A 33 -1.74 7.85 -10.09
N PRO A 34 -3.00 7.75 -10.59
CA PRO A 34 -3.63 6.45 -10.76
C PRO A 34 -2.77 5.55 -11.67
N PRO A 35 -2.59 4.27 -11.30
CA PRO A 35 -1.74 3.37 -12.09
C PRO A 35 -2.35 3.12 -13.46
N THR A 36 -1.49 2.97 -14.46
CA THR A 36 -1.94 2.59 -15.81
C THR A 36 -2.68 1.25 -15.78
N ARG A 37 -3.91 1.24 -16.27
CA ARG A 37 -4.75 0.04 -16.36
C ARG A 37 -4.13 -0.98 -17.31
N LEU A 38 -4.01 -2.24 -16.86
CA LEU A 38 -3.57 -3.35 -17.71
C LEU A 38 -4.74 -3.91 -18.53
N ALA A 39 -4.48 -4.22 -19.79
CA ALA A 39 -5.45 -4.80 -20.71
C ALA A 39 -5.39 -6.35 -20.78
N HIS A 40 -4.79 -7.01 -19.76
CA HIS A 40 -4.70 -8.46 -19.76
C HIS A 40 -6.05 -9.11 -19.46
N PRO A 41 -6.42 -10.18 -20.19
CA PRO A 41 -7.62 -10.95 -19.89
C PRO A 41 -7.45 -11.72 -18.56
N PRO A 42 -8.54 -12.11 -17.87
CA PRO A 42 -8.46 -12.89 -16.62
C PRO A 42 -7.61 -14.16 -16.72
N SER A 43 -7.61 -14.84 -17.88
CA SER A 43 -6.82 -16.05 -18.12
C SER A 43 -5.31 -15.84 -17.98
N TYR A 44 -4.81 -14.64 -18.25
CA TYR A 44 -3.40 -14.27 -18.07
C TYR A 44 -2.90 -14.44 -16.62
N TRP A 45 -3.81 -14.33 -15.65
CA TRP A 45 -3.49 -14.38 -14.23
C TRP A 45 -3.66 -15.77 -13.60
N ARG A 46 -4.20 -16.75 -14.35
CA ARG A 46 -4.58 -18.06 -13.83
C ARG A 46 -3.41 -18.87 -13.22
N ASP A 47 -2.25 -18.74 -13.80
CA ASP A 47 -1.00 -19.40 -13.35
C ASP A 47 -0.14 -18.53 -12.42
N LYS A 48 -0.56 -17.30 -12.15
CA LYS A 48 0.20 -16.31 -11.36
C LYS A 48 -0.31 -16.14 -9.94
N VAL A 49 -1.49 -16.65 -9.65
CA VAL A 49 -2.13 -16.64 -8.32
C VAL A 49 -2.69 -18.02 -8.00
N SER A 50 -3.03 -18.26 -6.73
CA SER A 50 -3.73 -19.51 -6.37
C SER A 50 -5.09 -19.62 -7.04
N ALA A 51 -5.61 -20.84 -7.18
CA ALA A 51 -6.94 -21.06 -7.75
C ALA A 51 -8.05 -20.32 -6.97
N GLU A 52 -7.92 -20.22 -5.66
CA GLU A 52 -8.85 -19.48 -4.80
C GLU A 52 -8.76 -17.97 -5.02
N ALA A 53 -7.52 -17.43 -5.02
CA ALA A 53 -7.30 -16.01 -5.32
C ALA A 53 -7.81 -15.66 -6.72
N TRP A 54 -7.63 -16.55 -7.71
CA TRP A 54 -8.11 -16.32 -9.06
C TRP A 54 -9.64 -16.21 -9.13
N LYS A 55 -10.36 -17.11 -8.42
CA LYS A 55 -11.83 -17.04 -8.33
C LYS A 55 -12.31 -15.75 -7.69
N VAL A 56 -11.66 -15.31 -6.62
CA VAL A 56 -12.00 -14.04 -5.98
C VAL A 56 -11.72 -12.88 -6.92
N LEU A 57 -10.50 -12.77 -7.45
CA LEU A 57 -10.05 -11.63 -8.24
C LEU A 57 -10.80 -11.49 -9.59
N PHE A 58 -11.17 -12.59 -10.25
CA PHE A 58 -11.63 -12.56 -11.64
C PHE A 58 -13.01 -13.21 -11.88
N GLU A 59 -13.56 -13.94 -10.88
CA GLU A 59 -14.95 -14.41 -10.89
C GLU A 59 -15.80 -13.71 -9.81
N GLU A 60 -15.20 -12.75 -9.07
CA GLU A 60 -15.85 -11.98 -8.00
C GLU A 60 -16.46 -12.88 -6.91
N ALA A 61 -15.77 -13.99 -6.61
CA ALA A 61 -16.12 -14.85 -5.48
C ALA A 61 -15.75 -14.17 -4.15
N THR A 62 -16.28 -14.67 -3.06
CA THR A 62 -15.93 -14.24 -1.69
C THR A 62 -15.39 -15.45 -0.92
N GLU A 63 -14.24 -15.26 -0.25
CA GLU A 63 -13.71 -16.26 0.68
C GLU A 63 -14.59 -16.40 1.92
N ARG A 64 -14.45 -17.51 2.64
CA ARG A 64 -15.20 -17.69 3.89
C ARG A 64 -14.67 -16.74 4.98
N PRO A 65 -15.56 -16.21 5.87
CA PRO A 65 -15.12 -15.41 7.00
C PRO A 65 -14.15 -16.21 7.89
N GLY A 66 -13.10 -15.56 8.38
CA GLY A 66 -12.07 -16.17 9.22
C GLY A 66 -11.14 -17.16 8.50
N SER A 67 -11.22 -17.30 7.18
CA SER A 67 -10.37 -18.23 6.43
C SER A 67 -8.98 -17.69 6.12
N SER A 68 -8.83 -16.38 6.11
CA SER A 68 -7.52 -15.75 5.81
C SER A 68 -6.72 -15.47 7.08
N PRO A 69 -5.43 -15.86 7.14
CA PRO A 69 -4.56 -15.46 8.23
C PRO A 69 -4.35 -13.94 8.29
N LEU A 70 -4.59 -13.21 7.20
CA LEU A 70 -4.45 -11.76 7.16
C LEU A 70 -5.55 -11.02 7.93
N ASP A 71 -6.64 -11.68 8.32
CA ASP A 71 -7.70 -11.07 9.15
C ASP A 71 -7.14 -10.59 10.49
N GLN A 72 -6.45 -11.45 11.21
CA GLN A 72 -5.85 -11.16 12.53
C GLN A 72 -4.34 -10.83 12.45
N PHE A 73 -3.85 -10.32 11.32
CA PHE A 73 -2.45 -10.01 11.09
C PHE A 73 -2.22 -8.49 11.09
N TYR A 74 -1.39 -7.97 12.02
CA TYR A 74 -1.21 -6.53 12.27
C TYR A 74 0.26 -6.06 12.21
N GLU A 75 1.15 -6.84 11.60
CA GLU A 75 2.53 -6.44 11.43
C GLU A 75 2.65 -5.20 10.52
N PRO A 76 3.65 -4.31 10.78
CA PRO A 76 3.90 -3.15 9.93
C PRO A 76 4.26 -3.56 8.50
N GLY A 77 3.58 -2.97 7.50
CA GLY A 77 3.84 -3.28 6.10
C GLY A 77 2.76 -2.81 5.15
N ASN A 78 2.81 -3.37 3.94
CA ASN A 78 1.91 -3.02 2.86
C ASN A 78 1.13 -4.24 2.37
N TYR A 79 -0.15 -4.04 2.05
CA TYR A 79 -1.01 -5.04 1.45
C TYR A 79 -1.15 -4.74 -0.04
N LEU A 80 -0.66 -5.67 -0.87
CA LEU A 80 -0.61 -5.55 -2.31
C LEU A 80 -1.69 -6.42 -2.96
N CYS A 81 -2.15 -6.04 -4.15
CA CYS A 81 -2.95 -6.92 -4.99
C CYS A 81 -2.20 -8.22 -5.29
N ALA A 82 -2.78 -9.38 -4.98
CA ALA A 82 -2.15 -10.68 -5.20
C ALA A 82 -1.82 -10.95 -6.67
N ALA A 83 -2.56 -10.33 -7.61
CA ALA A 83 -2.31 -10.48 -9.04
C ALA A 83 -1.14 -9.61 -9.52
N CYS A 84 -1.24 -8.29 -9.45
CA CYS A 84 -0.32 -7.38 -10.13
C CYS A 84 0.69 -6.68 -9.21
N TYR A 85 0.63 -6.95 -7.91
CA TYR A 85 1.50 -6.38 -6.85
C TYR A 85 1.38 -4.87 -6.66
N LEU A 86 0.31 -4.24 -7.16
CA LEU A 86 0.02 -2.86 -6.83
C LEU A 86 -0.24 -2.75 -5.31
N PRO A 87 0.43 -1.85 -4.57
CA PRO A 87 0.09 -1.55 -3.18
C PRO A 87 -1.32 -0.98 -3.08
N LEU A 88 -2.16 -1.56 -2.23
CA LEU A 88 -3.58 -1.20 -2.08
C LEU A 88 -3.87 -0.55 -0.73
N PHE A 89 -3.26 -1.08 0.35
CA PHE A 89 -3.47 -0.60 1.71
C PHE A 89 -2.17 -0.61 2.50
N ARG A 90 -2.12 0.20 3.56
CA ARG A 90 -1.05 0.18 4.55
C ARG A 90 -1.54 -0.50 5.84
N SER A 91 -0.63 -1.08 6.60
CA SER A 91 -0.97 -1.71 7.89
C SER A 91 -1.54 -0.71 8.91
N GLU A 92 -1.13 0.56 8.83
CA GLU A 92 -1.62 1.63 9.71
C GLU A 92 -3.13 1.91 9.55
N ASP A 93 -3.70 1.58 8.38
CA ASP A 93 -5.12 1.73 8.09
C ASP A 93 -5.94 0.48 8.43
N LYS A 94 -5.27 -0.62 8.84
CA LYS A 94 -5.93 -1.88 9.16
C LYS A 94 -6.50 -1.88 10.57
N TYR A 95 -7.68 -2.47 10.73
CA TYR A 95 -8.33 -2.64 12.04
C TYR A 95 -9.13 -3.93 12.11
N ASP A 96 -9.45 -4.39 13.34
CA ASP A 96 -10.35 -5.52 13.56
C ASP A 96 -11.81 -5.04 13.46
N SER A 97 -12.48 -5.48 12.41
CA SER A 97 -13.91 -5.20 12.21
C SER A 97 -14.82 -6.23 12.85
N GLY A 98 -14.28 -7.35 13.35
CA GLY A 98 -15.05 -8.48 13.86
C GLY A 98 -15.83 -9.26 12.80
N THR A 99 -15.64 -8.97 11.50
CA THR A 99 -16.41 -9.58 10.41
C THR A 99 -15.78 -10.85 9.85
N GLY A 100 -14.50 -11.12 10.18
CA GLY A 100 -13.75 -12.28 9.71
C GLY A 100 -13.06 -12.05 8.35
N TRP A 101 -12.94 -10.81 7.92
CA TRP A 101 -12.18 -10.40 6.75
C TRP A 101 -11.23 -9.24 7.06
N PRO A 102 -10.04 -9.19 6.47
CA PRO A 102 -9.15 -8.05 6.57
C PRO A 102 -9.89 -6.74 6.24
N SER A 103 -9.89 -5.79 7.16
CA SER A 103 -10.64 -4.54 7.03
C SER A 103 -9.72 -3.34 7.21
N PHE A 104 -9.94 -2.30 6.39
CA PHE A 104 -9.14 -1.09 6.36
C PHE A 104 -10.04 0.16 6.41
N THR A 105 -9.52 1.24 6.99
CA THR A 105 -10.23 2.52 7.06
C THR A 105 -10.17 3.29 5.74
N GLN A 106 -9.05 3.16 5.00
CA GLN A 106 -8.84 3.81 3.71
C GLN A 106 -7.83 3.04 2.85
N PRO A 107 -7.92 3.13 1.52
CA PRO A 107 -6.90 2.63 0.61
C PRO A 107 -5.80 3.64 0.35
N ILE A 108 -4.72 3.20 -0.28
CA ILE A 108 -3.74 4.09 -0.92
C ILE A 108 -4.46 4.84 -2.06
N GLU A 109 -4.23 6.14 -2.13
CA GLU A 109 -4.86 7.01 -3.13
C GLU A 109 -4.61 6.51 -4.57
N GLY A 110 -5.67 6.44 -5.37
CA GLY A 110 -5.61 5.98 -6.76
C GLY A 110 -5.42 4.45 -6.95
N ALA A 111 -5.24 3.68 -5.86
CA ALA A 111 -4.99 2.23 -5.97
C ALA A 111 -6.22 1.39 -6.30
N LEU A 112 -7.42 1.91 -6.02
CA LEU A 112 -8.69 1.19 -6.20
C LEU A 112 -9.65 1.92 -7.12
N GLY A 113 -10.41 1.16 -7.89
CA GLY A 113 -11.63 1.58 -8.54
C GLY A 113 -12.86 0.99 -7.84
N THR A 114 -14.03 1.62 -8.02
CA THR A 114 -15.30 1.16 -7.45
C THR A 114 -16.37 1.00 -8.51
N LYS A 115 -17.32 0.08 -8.29
CA LYS A 115 -18.54 -0.05 -9.08
C LYS A 115 -19.70 -0.50 -8.20
N LEU A 116 -20.93 -0.30 -8.66
CA LEU A 116 -22.12 -0.83 -7.99
C LEU A 116 -22.25 -2.32 -8.25
N ASP A 117 -22.51 -3.09 -7.20
CA ASP A 117 -22.78 -4.53 -7.25
C ASP A 117 -24.25 -4.77 -6.89
N PHE A 118 -25.00 -5.35 -7.83
CA PHE A 118 -26.44 -5.67 -7.72
C PHE A 118 -26.72 -7.17 -7.55
N ARG A 119 -25.70 -7.99 -7.24
CA ARG A 119 -25.86 -9.46 -7.12
C ARG A 119 -26.73 -9.90 -5.94
N LEU A 120 -26.86 -9.04 -4.93
CA LEU A 120 -27.76 -9.25 -3.80
C LEU A 120 -28.97 -8.35 -3.87
N LEU A 121 -29.97 -8.58 -2.98
CA LEU A 121 -31.20 -7.78 -2.88
C LEU A 121 -30.94 -6.28 -2.62
N TRP A 122 -29.83 -5.96 -1.96
CA TRP A 122 -29.41 -4.59 -1.68
C TRP A 122 -28.15 -4.27 -2.45
N PRO A 123 -28.08 -3.12 -3.17
CA PRO A 123 -26.90 -2.71 -3.87
C PRO A 123 -25.73 -2.46 -2.90
N ARG A 124 -24.56 -2.96 -3.25
CA ARG A 124 -23.31 -2.74 -2.51
C ARG A 124 -22.32 -2.00 -3.41
N THR A 125 -21.33 -1.36 -2.81
CA THR A 125 -20.21 -0.81 -3.55
C THR A 125 -19.06 -1.83 -3.52
N GLU A 126 -18.82 -2.45 -4.67
CA GLU A 126 -17.65 -3.31 -4.90
C GLU A 126 -16.44 -2.44 -5.20
N TYR A 127 -15.25 -2.91 -4.81
CA TYR A 127 -14.01 -2.29 -5.24
C TYR A 127 -13.02 -3.31 -5.80
N HIS A 128 -12.17 -2.83 -6.70
CA HIS A 128 -11.21 -3.63 -7.43
C HIS A 128 -9.86 -2.89 -7.57
N CYS A 129 -8.80 -3.62 -7.82
CA CYS A 129 -7.50 -3.07 -8.11
C CYS A 129 -7.55 -2.17 -9.35
N ALA A 130 -7.14 -0.90 -9.24
CA ALA A 130 -7.17 0.06 -10.35
C ALA A 130 -6.28 -0.38 -11.53
N ARG A 131 -5.22 -1.17 -11.27
CA ARG A 131 -4.26 -1.59 -12.29
C ARG A 131 -4.71 -2.83 -13.07
N CYS A 132 -5.03 -3.95 -12.40
CA CYS A 132 -5.39 -5.19 -13.09
C CYS A 132 -6.90 -5.45 -13.17
N GLY A 133 -7.70 -4.71 -12.40
CA GLY A 133 -9.14 -4.87 -12.34
C GLY A 133 -9.62 -6.05 -11.49
N GLY A 134 -8.70 -6.74 -10.80
CA GLY A 134 -9.08 -7.85 -9.92
C GLY A 134 -9.94 -7.37 -8.76
N HIS A 135 -11.07 -8.06 -8.55
CA HIS A 135 -11.97 -7.83 -7.43
C HIS A 135 -11.23 -8.01 -6.10
N GLN A 136 -11.47 -7.11 -5.17
CA GLN A 136 -10.84 -7.13 -3.84
C GLN A 136 -11.87 -7.36 -2.74
N GLY A 137 -13.03 -6.73 -2.83
CA GLY A 137 -14.06 -6.78 -1.82
C GLY A 137 -15.12 -5.70 -1.96
N HIS A 138 -15.71 -5.29 -0.85
CA HIS A 138 -16.76 -4.28 -0.81
C HIS A 138 -16.46 -3.22 0.26
N VAL A 139 -16.89 -1.98 0.00
CA VAL A 139 -16.79 -0.89 0.97
C VAL A 139 -18.16 -0.62 1.60
N PHE A 140 -18.14 -0.46 2.92
CA PHE A 140 -19.31 -0.21 3.78
C PHE A 140 -19.16 1.12 4.52
N ASN A 141 -20.26 1.65 5.07
CA ASN A 141 -20.30 2.90 5.82
C ASN A 141 -20.40 2.65 7.35
N ASP A 142 -19.88 1.53 7.81
CA ASP A 142 -19.89 1.07 9.20
C ASP A 142 -18.48 0.98 9.81
N GLY A 143 -17.52 1.67 9.22
CA GLY A 143 -16.16 1.76 9.71
C GLY A 143 -15.98 2.77 10.85
N PRO A 144 -14.82 2.81 11.49
CA PRO A 144 -14.53 3.70 12.60
C PRO A 144 -14.41 5.18 12.15
N ALA A 145 -14.66 6.10 13.11
CA ALA A 145 -14.38 7.50 12.90
C ALA A 145 -12.85 7.72 12.69
N PRO A 146 -12.44 8.79 11.98
CA PRO A 146 -13.27 9.85 11.41
C PRO A 146 -13.85 9.54 10.02
N LEU A 147 -13.35 8.50 9.30
CA LEU A 147 -13.71 8.24 7.90
C LEU A 147 -15.04 7.50 7.75
N GLY A 148 -15.45 6.72 8.76
CA GLY A 148 -16.70 5.98 8.75
C GLY A 148 -16.78 4.89 7.67
N LYS A 149 -15.66 4.58 7.00
CA LYS A 149 -15.58 3.58 5.93
C LYS A 149 -14.92 2.30 6.40
N ARG A 150 -15.46 1.16 5.95
CA ARG A 150 -14.83 -0.15 6.09
C ARG A 150 -14.59 -0.75 4.70
N TRP A 151 -13.33 -0.82 4.32
CA TRP A 151 -12.87 -1.51 3.12
C TRP A 151 -12.63 -2.97 3.49
N CYS A 152 -13.65 -3.81 3.28
CA CYS A 152 -13.65 -5.23 3.61
C CYS A 152 -13.02 -6.01 2.44
N ASN A 153 -11.84 -6.60 2.66
CA ASN A 153 -11.06 -7.23 1.60
C ASN A 153 -11.04 -8.75 1.75
N ASN A 154 -11.08 -9.46 0.63
CA ASN A 154 -10.76 -10.89 0.62
C ASN A 154 -9.25 -11.05 0.84
N GLY A 155 -8.83 -11.77 1.88
CA GLY A 155 -7.42 -11.92 2.22
C GLY A 155 -6.64 -12.70 1.15
N VAL A 156 -7.26 -13.67 0.46
CA VAL A 156 -6.63 -14.39 -0.66
C VAL A 156 -6.35 -13.50 -1.88
N ALA A 157 -7.01 -12.34 -1.98
CA ALA A 157 -6.76 -11.34 -3.00
C ALA A 157 -5.60 -10.39 -2.64
N LEU A 158 -5.04 -10.53 -1.44
CA LEU A 158 -3.93 -9.71 -0.92
C LEU A 158 -2.63 -10.51 -0.83
N ARG A 159 -1.52 -9.78 -0.95
CA ARG A 159 -0.18 -10.18 -0.56
C ARG A 159 0.38 -9.17 0.43
N PHE A 160 0.82 -9.61 1.58
CA PHE A 160 1.51 -8.76 2.55
C PHE A 160 3.01 -8.69 2.25
N VAL A 161 3.58 -7.48 2.43
CA VAL A 161 5.04 -7.23 2.39
C VAL A 161 5.40 -6.43 3.63
N PRO A 162 6.32 -6.94 4.49
CA PRO A 162 6.77 -6.22 5.67
C PRO A 162 7.38 -4.84 5.35
N ALA A 163 7.29 -3.90 6.29
CA ALA A 163 7.79 -2.54 6.09
C ALA A 163 9.31 -2.44 5.90
N ASP A 164 10.07 -3.38 6.44
CA ASP A 164 11.53 -3.49 6.32
C ASP A 164 12.00 -4.18 5.03
N GLN A 165 11.07 -4.63 4.18
CA GLN A 165 11.37 -5.28 2.91
C GLN A 165 11.02 -4.36 1.71
N PRO A 166 11.83 -4.39 0.65
CA PRO A 166 11.50 -3.67 -0.57
C PRO A 166 10.24 -4.25 -1.22
N LEU A 167 9.41 -3.37 -1.77
CA LEU A 167 8.26 -3.82 -2.53
C LEU A 167 8.70 -4.58 -3.78
N PRO A 168 8.06 -5.71 -4.10
CA PRO A 168 8.36 -6.45 -5.32
C PRO A 168 7.99 -5.61 -6.56
N PRO A 169 8.65 -5.82 -7.71
CA PRO A 169 8.27 -5.17 -8.95
C PRO A 169 6.83 -5.51 -9.33
N LEU A 170 6.14 -4.54 -9.92
CA LEU A 170 4.78 -4.74 -10.41
C LEU A 170 4.75 -5.84 -11.48
N ARG A 171 3.76 -6.73 -11.44
CA ARG A 171 3.55 -7.79 -12.43
C ARG A 171 2.56 -7.36 -13.53
N GLY A 172 2.82 -7.79 -14.74
CA GLY A 172 1.97 -7.59 -15.90
C GLY A 172 2.42 -6.50 -16.84
#